data_2676a6220ee911c65100fac79dd89a39
#
_entry.id   2676a6220ee911c65100fac79dd89a39
#
_cell.length_a   1.000
_cell.length_b   1.000
_cell.length_c   1.000
_cell.angle_alpha   90.00
_cell.angle_beta   90.00
_cell.angle_gamma   90.00
#
_symmetry.space_group_name_H-M   'P 1'
#
loop_
_entity.id
_entity.type
_entity.pdbx_description
1 polymer ?
#
loop_
_entity_poly.entity_id
_entity_poly.type
_entity_poly.pdbx_seq_one_letter_code
_entity_poly.pdbx_strand_id
1 'polypeptide(L)'
;MTLIINKCYGGFHIPAPICEACGLSSYEDIDRTDSRLVEFVRERGGDYREGSSRLVLVEVPEEATDWELNEYDGFESIIYVVDGKLYHT
;
A
#
# COMPACT_ATOMS: atom_id res chain seq x y z
N MET A 1 -10.36 5.94 -2.68
CA MET A 1 -9.07 5.67 -3.33
C MET A 1 -8.39 4.52 -2.60
N THR A 2 -7.99 3.50 -3.32
CA THR A 2 -7.32 2.34 -2.74
C THR A 2 -5.81 2.49 -2.87
N LEU A 3 -5.11 2.34 -1.76
CA LEU A 3 -3.66 2.43 -1.71
C LEU A 3 -3.06 1.11 -1.24
N ILE A 4 -1.87 0.79 -1.76
CA ILE A 4 -1.09 -0.35 -1.29
C ILE A 4 0.03 0.16 -0.39
N ILE A 5 0.12 -0.39 0.81
CA ILE A 5 1.15 0.00 1.78
C ILE A 5 1.85 -1.22 2.36
N ASN A 6 3.00 -0.98 2.95
CA ASN A 6 3.82 -2.01 3.59
C ASN A 6 3.52 -2.05 5.10
N LYS A 7 3.13 -3.21 5.60
CA LYS A 7 2.84 -3.43 7.02
C LYS A 7 3.86 -4.38 7.67
N CYS A 8 5.13 -4.21 7.31
CA CYS A 8 6.21 -4.89 8.01
C CYS A 8 7.41 -3.95 8.12
N TYR A 9 8.29 -4.23 9.07
CA TYR A 9 9.52 -3.47 9.21
C TYR A 9 10.51 -3.84 8.10
N GLY A 10 11.33 -2.89 7.66
CA GLY A 10 12.31 -3.11 6.61
C GLY A 10 12.07 -2.35 5.31
N GLY A 11 10.97 -1.60 5.21
CA GLY A 11 10.70 -0.75 4.06
C GLY A 11 9.84 -1.39 2.99
N PHE A 12 9.23 -0.53 2.19
CA PHE A 12 8.37 -0.95 1.07
C PHE A 12 9.23 -1.53 -0.05
N HIS A 13 8.87 -2.72 -0.49
CA HIS A 13 9.42 -3.30 -1.72
C HIS A 13 8.41 -4.27 -2.32
N ILE A 14 8.54 -4.51 -3.61
CA ILE A 14 7.66 -5.44 -4.32
C ILE A 14 8.40 -6.74 -4.52
N PRO A 15 7.92 -7.87 -3.94
CA PRO A 15 8.54 -9.17 -4.16
C PRO A 15 8.58 -9.56 -5.63
N ALA A 16 9.61 -10.31 -6.03
CA ALA A 16 9.81 -10.72 -7.41
C ALA A 16 8.59 -11.40 -8.05
N PRO A 17 7.88 -12.32 -7.38
CA PRO A 17 6.68 -12.93 -7.98
C PRO A 17 5.61 -11.93 -8.38
N ILE A 18 5.44 -10.83 -7.61
CA ILE A 18 4.49 -9.78 -7.96
C ILE A 18 4.99 -8.98 -9.15
N CYS A 19 6.28 -8.65 -9.17
CA CYS A 19 6.88 -7.92 -10.29
C CYS A 19 6.69 -8.69 -11.59
N GLU A 20 6.91 -9.99 -11.58
CA GLU A 20 6.72 -10.84 -12.75
C GLU A 20 5.25 -10.90 -13.19
N ALA A 21 4.34 -11.08 -12.23
CA ALA A 21 2.91 -11.19 -12.52
C ALA A 21 2.33 -9.87 -13.06
N CYS A 22 2.84 -8.73 -12.59
CA CYS A 22 2.33 -7.42 -12.96
C CYS A 22 3.15 -6.72 -14.07
N GLY A 23 4.26 -7.32 -14.50
CA GLY A 23 5.14 -6.71 -15.49
C GLY A 23 5.85 -5.47 -14.98
N LEU A 24 6.25 -5.47 -13.70
CA LEU A 24 6.90 -4.34 -13.06
C LEU A 24 8.38 -4.62 -12.83
N SER A 25 9.18 -3.55 -12.81
CA SER A 25 10.55 -3.61 -12.34
C SER A 25 10.59 -3.35 -10.83
N SER A 26 11.40 -4.12 -10.10
CA SER A 26 11.56 -3.93 -8.65
C SER A 26 12.25 -2.61 -8.29
N TYR A 27 12.83 -1.91 -9.28
CA TYR A 27 13.54 -0.64 -9.08
C TYR A 27 12.72 0.57 -9.51
N GLU A 28 11.52 0.38 -10.01
CA GLU A 28 10.68 1.50 -10.42
C GLU A 28 10.03 2.15 -9.19
N ASP A 29 9.84 3.47 -9.29
CA ASP A 29 8.98 4.18 -8.35
C ASP A 29 7.57 3.70 -8.58
N ILE A 30 7.03 2.99 -7.60
CA ILE A 30 5.72 2.37 -7.69
C ILE A 30 4.66 3.34 -7.18
N ASP A 31 3.68 3.61 -8.04
CA ASP A 31 2.50 4.35 -7.63
C ASP A 31 1.69 3.47 -6.68
N ARG A 32 1.41 3.97 -5.48
CA ARG A 32 0.67 3.23 -4.45
C ARG A 32 -0.77 2.94 -4.84
N THR A 33 -1.25 3.55 -5.92
CA THR A 33 -2.59 3.31 -6.48
C THR A 33 -2.54 2.47 -7.76
N ASP A 34 -1.39 1.93 -8.13
CA ASP A 34 -1.22 1.14 -9.36
C ASP A 34 -2.24 0.00 -9.40
N SER A 35 -3.09 0.01 -10.42
CA SER A 35 -4.20 -0.95 -10.54
C SER A 35 -3.73 -2.40 -10.62
N ARG A 36 -2.57 -2.64 -11.22
CA ARG A 36 -2.02 -4.00 -11.34
C ARG A 36 -1.65 -4.57 -9.97
N LEU A 37 -1.02 -3.76 -9.13
CA LEU A 37 -0.66 -4.15 -7.78
C LEU A 37 -1.88 -4.27 -6.88
N VAL A 38 -2.78 -3.31 -6.97
CA VAL A 38 -4.02 -3.32 -6.18
C VAL A 38 -4.83 -4.58 -6.47
N GLU A 39 -5.01 -4.93 -7.74
CA GLU A 39 -5.75 -6.12 -8.12
C GLU A 39 -5.04 -7.41 -7.67
N PHE A 40 -3.72 -7.46 -7.80
CA PHE A 40 -2.96 -8.63 -7.34
C PHE A 40 -3.19 -8.91 -5.86
N VAL A 41 -3.12 -7.87 -5.02
CA VAL A 41 -3.32 -8.01 -3.58
C VAL A 41 -4.79 -8.25 -3.24
N ARG A 42 -5.71 -7.60 -3.98
CA ARG A 42 -7.16 -7.77 -3.77
C ARG A 42 -7.60 -9.21 -4.00
N GLU A 43 -7.10 -9.85 -5.04
CA GLU A 43 -7.39 -11.24 -5.35
C GLU A 43 -6.92 -12.20 -4.24
N ARG A 44 -6.03 -11.73 -3.37
CA ARG A 44 -5.48 -12.49 -2.24
C ARG A 44 -6.03 -12.02 -0.89
N GLY A 45 -7.18 -11.36 -0.90
CA GLY A 45 -7.87 -10.93 0.31
C GLY A 45 -7.44 -9.58 0.87
N GLY A 46 -6.63 -8.82 0.13
CA GLY A 46 -6.22 -7.47 0.55
C GLY A 46 -5.06 -7.43 1.54
N ASP A 47 -4.45 -8.57 1.84
CA ASP A 47 -3.31 -8.70 2.76
C ASP A 47 -2.40 -9.81 2.21
N TYR A 48 -1.31 -9.43 1.60
CA TYR A 48 -0.40 -10.36 0.95
C TYR A 48 0.93 -10.42 1.71
N ARG A 49 1.32 -11.64 2.09
CA ARG A 49 2.59 -11.87 2.80
C ARG A 49 3.49 -12.77 1.98
N GLU A 50 4.76 -12.40 1.88
CA GLU A 50 5.79 -13.24 1.30
C GLU A 50 7.13 -12.91 1.96
N GLY A 51 7.73 -13.89 2.64
CA GLY A 51 8.96 -13.68 3.36
C GLY A 51 8.80 -12.60 4.42
N SER A 52 9.62 -11.54 4.34
CA SER A 52 9.55 -10.39 5.23
C SER A 52 8.63 -9.28 4.71
N SER A 53 7.97 -9.50 3.56
CA SER A 53 7.08 -8.50 2.97
C SER A 53 5.64 -8.72 3.40
N ARG A 54 4.94 -7.62 3.67
CA ARG A 54 3.50 -7.64 3.89
C ARG A 54 2.88 -6.44 3.23
N LEU A 55 2.13 -6.67 2.16
CA LEU A 55 1.45 -5.63 1.40
C LEU A 55 -0.04 -5.67 1.71
N VAL A 56 -0.60 -4.53 2.08
CA VAL A 56 -1.98 -4.41 2.53
C VAL A 56 -2.67 -3.32 1.74
N LEU A 57 -3.93 -3.54 1.37
CA LEU A 57 -4.76 -2.51 0.76
C LEU A 57 -5.45 -1.70 1.85
N VAL A 58 -5.44 -0.38 1.69
CA VAL A 58 -6.18 0.53 2.57
C VAL A 58 -7.03 1.46 1.72
N GLU A 59 -8.21 1.82 2.23
CA GLU A 59 -9.12 2.74 1.57
C GLU A 59 -9.06 4.10 2.21
N VAL A 60 -8.89 5.14 1.36
CA VAL A 60 -9.06 6.52 1.76
C VAL A 60 -10.38 6.99 1.17
N PRO A 61 -11.35 7.44 2.00
CA PRO A 61 -12.66 7.88 1.50
C PRO A 61 -12.54 9.03 0.51
N GLU A 62 -13.46 9.11 -0.45
CA GLU A 62 -13.49 10.21 -1.42
C GLU A 62 -13.69 11.56 -0.76
N GLU A 63 -14.41 11.60 0.35
CA GLU A 63 -14.65 12.81 1.13
C GLU A 63 -13.45 13.29 1.93
N ALA A 64 -12.35 12.54 1.96
CA ALA A 64 -11.11 12.98 2.61
C ALA A 64 -10.57 14.22 1.93
N THR A 65 -10.28 15.27 2.72
CA THR A 65 -9.75 16.53 2.19
C THR A 65 -8.23 16.50 2.07
N ASP A 66 -7.58 15.59 2.79
CA ASP A 66 -6.14 15.43 2.79
C ASP A 66 -5.75 14.02 3.25
N TRP A 67 -4.60 13.55 2.82
CA TRP A 67 -4.04 12.30 3.30
C TRP A 67 -2.53 12.32 3.13
N GLU A 68 -1.83 11.55 3.98
CA GLU A 68 -0.39 11.35 3.83
C GLU A 68 0.03 9.96 4.24
N LEU A 69 1.13 9.50 3.66
CA LEU A 69 1.75 8.24 4.03
C LEU A 69 2.73 8.52 5.17
N ASN A 70 2.57 7.79 6.27
CA ASN A 70 3.44 7.86 7.43
C ASN A 70 4.24 6.56 7.53
N GLU A 71 5.50 6.64 7.95
CA GLU A 71 6.38 5.47 7.97
C GLU A 71 7.24 5.49 9.23
N TYR A 72 7.39 4.29 9.84
CA TYR A 72 8.27 4.08 10.98
C TYR A 72 9.00 2.75 10.78
N ASP A 73 10.33 2.81 10.57
CA ASP A 73 11.17 1.64 10.29
C ASP A 73 10.64 0.78 9.13
N GLY A 74 10.08 1.42 8.11
CA GLY A 74 9.49 0.74 6.96
C GLY A 74 8.04 0.35 7.14
N PHE A 75 7.52 0.35 8.37
CA PHE A 75 6.11 0.06 8.65
C PHE A 75 5.27 1.29 8.31
N GLU A 76 4.37 1.15 7.35
CA GLU A 76 3.62 2.28 6.81
C GLU A 76 2.19 2.34 7.34
N SER A 77 1.66 3.53 7.39
CA SER A 77 0.24 3.79 7.66
C SER A 77 -0.20 5.01 6.87
N ILE A 78 -1.51 5.14 6.68
CA ILE A 78 -2.09 6.32 6.06
C ILE A 78 -2.85 7.10 7.12
N ILE A 79 -2.61 8.42 7.14
CA ILE A 79 -3.37 9.36 7.94
C ILE A 79 -4.19 10.18 6.97
N TYR A 80 -5.49 10.31 7.21
CA TYR A 80 -6.35 11.14 6.37
C TYR A 80 -7.33 11.95 7.21
N VAL A 81 -7.87 12.99 6.60
CA VAL A 81 -8.78 13.95 7.26
C VAL A 81 -10.15 13.91 6.60
N VAL A 82 -11.19 13.71 7.41
CA VAL A 82 -12.59 13.84 6.96
C VAL A 82 -13.30 14.75 7.96
N ASP A 83 -13.93 15.82 7.45
CA ASP A 83 -14.63 16.79 8.28
C ASP A 83 -13.80 17.32 9.46
N GLY A 84 -12.53 17.58 9.23
CA GLY A 84 -11.62 18.10 10.22
C GLY A 84 -11.13 17.09 11.26
N LYS A 85 -11.48 15.80 11.12
CA LYS A 85 -11.03 14.75 12.02
C LYS A 85 -9.95 13.90 11.35
N LEU A 86 -8.95 13.50 12.15
CA LEU A 86 -7.87 12.63 11.70
C LEU A 86 -8.24 11.17 11.89
N TYR A 87 -7.92 10.37 10.88
CA TYR A 87 -8.10 8.91 10.91
C TYR A 87 -6.79 8.24 10.54
N HIS A 88 -6.54 7.08 11.13
CA HIS A 88 -5.38 6.23 10.85
C HIS A 88 -5.82 4.87 10.30
N THR A 89 -4.99 4.31 9.44
CA THR A 89 -5.17 2.91 9.00
C THR A 89 -4.26 1.97 9.78
#